data_94621c1f9a9f8f60e8287b34e039dce2
#
_entry.id   94621c1f9a9f8f60e8287b34e039dce2
#
_cell.length_a   1.000
_cell.length_b   1.000
_cell.length_c   1.000
_cell.angle_alpha   90.00
_cell.angle_beta   90.00
_cell.angle_gamma   90.00
#
_symmetry.space_group_name_H-M   'P 1'
#
loop_
_entity.id
_entity.type
_entity.pdbx_description
1 polymer ?
#
loop_
_entity_poly.entity_id
_entity_poly.type
_entity_poly.pdbx_seq_one_letter_code
_entity_poly.pdbx_strand_id
1 'polypeptide(L)'
;MGGEKPKTILTDQDAAMAKAISLVVPETFHGLCTWHIRQNALKHVNHLYQKSSQFCLEFEACIDLHEEEAEFLNAWNSLLVEHNVSKDSWLHMIFQLKEKWAWAYVRKTFIAGMRSTQLSESFNADLKNHLKSDLNLVQFFTHFKRVVNGKRNNESEADFESRHKLPRLKMKKARMLVQAGNVYTPKIFEEFQEEYEEYQDTCIKDLKEGLYVVTNYDNTKERIVMGNPMDQKVACDCRKFETHGILCNHALKVLDAMNIKLIPQHYILKRWTRDARLGSNQDWKVKHVELDIKAHFMKRYNELCPRMIKLTNRASESHESYVFLSKVYEESNKIIDDMLAKIYVNEESSRMIHVSISIANDEIDNNLDTLGCAKGIKKRDCSHQNKKRPKSWVEKLARKRNRYSQKKKNRKKI
;
A
#
# COMPACT_ATOMS: atom_id res chain seq x y z
N MET A 1 -9.69 -8.45 -8.09
CA MET A 1 -8.26 -8.73 -8.31
C MET A 1 -8.02 -9.74 -9.43
N GLY A 2 -8.81 -9.76 -10.49
CA GLY A 2 -8.51 -10.52 -11.73
C GLY A 2 -8.04 -11.99 -11.62
N GLY A 3 -8.17 -12.63 -10.48
CA GLY A 3 -7.69 -14.00 -10.24
C GLY A 3 -6.19 -14.12 -9.91
N GLU A 4 -5.43 -13.02 -9.90
CA GLU A 4 -4.01 -13.06 -9.51
C GLU A 4 -3.85 -13.13 -7.99
N LYS A 5 -2.97 -14.01 -7.55
CA LYS A 5 -2.60 -14.14 -6.13
C LYS A 5 -1.71 -12.96 -5.70
N PRO A 6 -1.89 -12.43 -4.46
CA PRO A 6 -1.00 -11.39 -3.96
C PRO A 6 0.42 -11.93 -3.78
N LYS A 7 1.44 -11.12 -4.06
CA LYS A 7 2.84 -11.50 -3.80
C LYS A 7 3.16 -11.54 -2.31
N THR A 8 2.53 -10.67 -1.53
CA THR A 8 2.76 -10.53 -0.09
C THR A 8 1.45 -10.27 0.64
N ILE A 9 1.27 -10.94 1.77
CA ILE A 9 0.20 -10.69 2.75
C ILE A 9 0.85 -10.37 4.09
N LEU A 10 0.42 -9.29 4.74
CA LEU A 10 0.83 -8.94 6.10
C LEU A 10 -0.35 -9.16 7.05
N THR A 11 -0.11 -9.85 8.17
CA THR A 11 -1.11 -10.05 9.22
C THR A 11 -0.53 -9.75 10.60
N ASP A 12 -1.34 -9.84 11.63
CA ASP A 12 -0.89 -9.99 13.02
C ASP A 12 -0.35 -11.41 13.27
N GLN A 13 -0.13 -11.76 14.55
CA GLN A 13 0.39 -13.06 14.97
C GLN A 13 -0.71 -14.14 15.13
N ASP A 14 -1.83 -14.04 14.40
CA ASP A 14 -2.90 -15.03 14.47
C ASP A 14 -2.49 -16.35 13.76
N ALA A 15 -2.47 -17.44 14.53
CA ALA A 15 -2.05 -18.76 14.03
C ALA A 15 -3.05 -19.36 13.03
N ALA A 16 -4.35 -19.10 13.20
CA ALA A 16 -5.38 -19.61 12.30
C ALA A 16 -5.28 -18.91 10.93
N MET A 17 -5.05 -17.59 10.93
CA MET A 17 -4.81 -16.82 9.71
C MET A 17 -3.53 -17.30 9.01
N ALA A 18 -2.45 -17.51 9.75
CA ALA A 18 -1.19 -18.03 9.19
C ALA A 18 -1.38 -19.39 8.50
N LYS A 19 -2.12 -20.30 9.15
CA LYS A 19 -2.46 -21.61 8.57
C LYS A 19 -3.35 -21.49 7.34
N ALA A 20 -4.36 -20.63 7.36
CA ALA A 20 -5.24 -20.39 6.22
C ALA A 20 -4.46 -19.87 5.00
N ILE A 21 -3.55 -18.91 5.19
CA ILE A 21 -2.72 -18.36 4.12
C ILE A 21 -1.84 -19.45 3.51
N SER A 22 -1.19 -20.28 4.34
CA SER A 22 -0.32 -21.35 3.84
C SER A 22 -1.06 -22.41 3.02
N LEU A 23 -2.36 -22.63 3.30
CA LEU A 23 -3.20 -23.59 2.56
C LEU A 23 -3.78 -22.99 1.28
N VAL A 24 -4.25 -21.74 1.32
CA VAL A 24 -5.00 -21.12 0.21
C VAL A 24 -4.07 -20.47 -0.82
N VAL A 25 -2.99 -19.87 -0.37
CA VAL A 25 -2.03 -19.12 -1.21
C VAL A 25 -0.56 -19.44 -0.83
N PRO A 26 -0.11 -20.69 -0.98
CA PRO A 26 1.20 -21.15 -0.49
C PRO A 26 2.39 -20.42 -1.12
N GLU A 27 2.24 -19.87 -2.33
CA GLU A 27 3.29 -19.12 -3.03
C GLU A 27 3.39 -17.66 -2.58
N THR A 28 2.45 -17.19 -1.76
CA THR A 28 2.41 -15.82 -1.26
C THR A 28 3.30 -15.68 -0.04
N PHE A 29 4.20 -14.69 -0.03
CA PHE A 29 4.96 -14.40 1.18
C PHE A 29 4.02 -13.91 2.28
N HIS A 30 4.02 -14.62 3.42
CA HIS A 30 3.28 -14.23 4.61
C HIS A 30 4.21 -13.54 5.60
N GLY A 31 4.12 -12.22 5.68
CA GLY A 31 4.86 -11.40 6.64
C GLY A 31 4.01 -11.02 7.86
N LEU A 32 4.69 -10.70 8.97
CA LEU A 32 4.06 -10.19 10.18
C LEU A 32 4.12 -8.66 10.23
N CYS A 33 3.00 -8.06 10.64
CA CYS A 33 2.90 -6.62 10.83
C CYS A 33 3.82 -6.13 11.94
N THR A 34 4.81 -5.32 11.62
CA THR A 34 5.79 -4.80 12.59
C THR A 34 5.15 -3.90 13.66
N TRP A 35 4.02 -3.26 13.35
CA TRP A 35 3.27 -2.51 14.36
C TRP A 35 2.67 -3.43 15.42
N HIS A 36 2.06 -4.56 15.03
CA HIS A 36 1.53 -5.54 15.96
C HIS A 36 2.63 -6.21 16.78
N ILE A 37 3.81 -6.47 16.19
CA ILE A 37 4.98 -6.97 16.93
C ILE A 37 5.36 -5.97 18.03
N ARG A 38 5.45 -4.67 17.73
CA ARG A 38 5.74 -3.64 18.73
C ARG A 38 4.68 -3.54 19.83
N GLN A 39 3.39 -3.66 19.46
CA GLN A 39 2.31 -3.67 20.44
C GLN A 39 2.37 -4.91 21.35
N ASN A 40 2.68 -6.07 20.79
CA ASN A 40 2.85 -7.30 21.57
C ASN A 40 4.09 -7.25 22.46
N ALA A 41 5.20 -6.68 21.99
CA ALA A 41 6.37 -6.45 22.83
C ALA A 41 6.03 -5.57 24.05
N LEU A 42 5.27 -4.48 23.85
CA LEU A 42 4.79 -3.65 24.96
C LEU A 42 3.87 -4.39 25.94
N LYS A 43 3.14 -5.43 25.49
CA LYS A 43 2.30 -6.25 26.38
C LYS A 43 3.12 -7.27 27.19
N HIS A 44 4.08 -7.91 26.54
CA HIS A 44 4.77 -9.07 27.10
C HIS A 44 6.09 -8.73 27.81
N VAL A 45 6.79 -7.69 27.33
CA VAL A 45 8.12 -7.31 27.84
C VAL A 45 8.21 -5.81 28.21
N ASN A 46 7.08 -5.22 28.63
CA ASN A 46 7.02 -3.80 29.04
C ASN A 46 8.02 -3.45 30.14
N HIS A 47 8.31 -4.39 31.06
CA HIS A 47 9.30 -4.22 32.11
C HIS A 47 10.70 -3.92 31.56
N LEU A 48 11.09 -4.48 30.40
CA LEU A 48 12.35 -4.17 29.73
C LEU A 48 12.35 -2.76 29.13
N TYR A 49 11.23 -2.35 28.55
CA TYR A 49 11.06 -0.98 28.01
C TYR A 49 11.13 0.09 29.11
N GLN A 50 10.60 -0.21 30.29
CA GLN A 50 10.65 0.71 31.43
C GLN A 50 12.03 0.75 32.09
N LYS A 51 12.72 -0.37 32.10
CA LYS A 51 14.03 -0.52 32.75
C LYS A 51 15.17 0.11 31.93
N SER A 52 15.10 0.05 30.61
CA SER A 52 16.19 0.45 29.72
C SER A 52 15.69 1.09 28.43
N SER A 53 16.08 2.35 28.19
CA SER A 53 15.88 3.00 26.88
C SER A 53 16.73 2.33 25.79
N GLN A 54 17.84 1.70 26.17
CA GLN A 54 18.73 0.98 25.27
C GLN A 54 18.06 -0.25 24.69
N PHE A 55 17.32 -1.02 25.49
CA PHE A 55 16.51 -2.14 24.99
C PHE A 55 15.56 -1.71 23.84
N CYS A 56 14.91 -0.55 24.01
CA CYS A 56 14.01 -0.04 22.99
C CYS A 56 14.75 0.22 21.66
N LEU A 57 15.94 0.83 21.73
CA LEU A 57 16.74 1.13 20.54
C LEU A 57 17.23 -0.14 19.85
N GLU A 58 17.73 -1.10 20.61
CA GLU A 58 18.25 -2.37 20.10
C GLU A 58 17.13 -3.24 19.48
N PHE A 59 15.98 -3.32 20.15
CA PHE A 59 14.84 -4.05 19.64
C PHE A 59 14.29 -3.44 18.33
N GLU A 60 14.19 -2.10 18.26
CA GLU A 60 13.80 -1.40 17.04
C GLU A 60 14.84 -1.59 15.93
N ALA A 61 16.13 -1.63 16.26
CA ALA A 61 17.20 -1.92 15.31
C ALA A 61 17.07 -3.35 14.74
N CYS A 62 16.76 -4.32 15.58
CA CYS A 62 16.49 -5.70 15.14
C CYS A 62 15.29 -5.78 14.20
N ILE A 63 14.27 -4.92 14.36
CA ILE A 63 13.11 -4.92 13.46
C ILE A 63 13.46 -4.26 12.12
N ASP A 64 14.14 -3.10 12.11
CA ASP A 64 14.15 -2.20 10.96
C ASP A 64 15.53 -1.90 10.36
N LEU A 65 16.65 -2.16 11.07
CA LEU A 65 17.96 -1.64 10.65
C LEU A 65 18.94 -2.69 10.13
N HIS A 66 19.01 -3.87 10.77
CA HIS A 66 19.99 -4.89 10.36
C HIS A 66 19.62 -5.43 8.98
N GLU A 67 20.56 -5.35 8.06
CA GLU A 67 20.37 -5.75 6.67
C GLU A 67 20.87 -7.17 6.39
N GLU A 68 21.91 -7.59 7.12
CA GLU A 68 22.50 -8.93 6.98
C GLU A 68 22.02 -9.86 8.12
N GLU A 69 21.81 -11.12 7.76
CA GLU A 69 21.29 -12.12 8.72
C GLU A 69 22.25 -12.32 9.89
N ALA A 70 23.57 -12.31 9.64
CA ALA A 70 24.58 -12.44 10.68
C ALA A 70 24.55 -11.25 11.66
N GLU A 71 24.42 -10.03 11.15
CA GLU A 71 24.29 -8.83 11.99
C GLU A 71 23.04 -8.90 12.87
N PHE A 72 21.91 -9.28 12.28
CA PHE A 72 20.66 -9.45 13.01
C PHE A 72 20.78 -10.51 14.11
N LEU A 73 21.35 -11.68 13.81
CA LEU A 73 21.50 -12.75 14.77
C LEU A 73 22.40 -12.35 15.94
N ASN A 74 23.52 -11.68 15.65
CA ASN A 74 24.44 -11.18 16.68
C ASN A 74 23.75 -10.12 17.55
N ALA A 75 23.08 -9.14 16.97
CA ALA A 75 22.35 -8.09 17.68
C ALA A 75 21.23 -8.66 18.55
N TRP A 76 20.48 -9.64 18.01
CA TRP A 76 19.43 -10.32 18.77
C TRP A 76 19.96 -11.09 19.98
N ASN A 77 21.05 -11.84 19.81
CA ASN A 77 21.69 -12.56 20.90
C ASN A 77 22.25 -11.62 21.97
N SER A 78 22.89 -10.53 21.55
CA SER A 78 23.37 -9.49 22.50
C SER A 78 22.21 -8.89 23.30
N LEU A 79 21.10 -8.53 22.63
CA LEU A 79 19.90 -8.01 23.29
C LEU A 79 19.37 -8.99 24.35
N LEU A 80 19.28 -10.29 24.05
CA LEU A 80 18.81 -11.28 25.02
C LEU A 80 19.75 -11.42 26.25
N VAL A 81 21.05 -11.38 26.01
CA VAL A 81 22.08 -11.51 27.09
C VAL A 81 22.13 -10.25 27.92
N GLU A 82 22.26 -9.08 27.32
CA GLU A 82 22.43 -7.80 28.03
C GLU A 82 21.23 -7.45 28.93
N HIS A 83 20.03 -7.82 28.44
CA HIS A 83 18.80 -7.56 29.23
C HIS A 83 18.33 -8.75 30.05
N ASN A 84 19.14 -9.82 30.21
CA ASN A 84 18.84 -11.01 31.00
C ASN A 84 17.46 -11.59 30.71
N VAL A 85 17.16 -11.79 29.44
CA VAL A 85 15.84 -12.25 28.96
C VAL A 85 15.64 -13.73 29.29
N SER A 86 14.56 -14.05 30.02
CA SER A 86 14.18 -15.45 30.31
C SER A 86 13.95 -16.27 29.07
N LYS A 87 14.31 -17.56 29.07
CA LYS A 87 14.11 -18.49 27.96
C LYS A 87 12.64 -18.67 27.59
N ASP A 88 11.73 -18.51 28.53
CA ASP A 88 10.28 -18.59 28.31
C ASP A 88 9.65 -17.26 27.85
N SER A 89 10.48 -16.25 27.60
CA SER A 89 10.00 -14.94 27.18
C SER A 89 9.37 -14.99 25.78
N TRP A 90 8.38 -14.12 25.57
CA TRP A 90 7.78 -13.86 24.26
C TRP A 90 8.83 -13.53 23.17
N LEU A 91 9.98 -12.94 23.56
CA LEU A 91 11.07 -12.66 22.62
C LEU A 91 11.64 -13.92 21.97
N HIS A 92 11.73 -15.02 22.69
CA HIS A 92 12.15 -16.30 22.09
C HIS A 92 11.10 -16.86 21.13
N MET A 93 9.80 -16.69 21.42
CA MET A 93 8.74 -17.12 20.52
C MET A 93 8.71 -16.30 19.23
N ILE A 94 8.84 -14.96 19.31
CA ILE A 94 8.83 -14.12 18.11
C ILE A 94 10.07 -14.32 17.25
N PHE A 95 11.20 -14.67 17.86
CA PHE A 95 12.43 -15.00 17.14
C PHE A 95 12.27 -16.21 16.22
N GLN A 96 11.47 -17.21 16.57
CA GLN A 96 11.19 -18.34 15.69
C GLN A 96 10.49 -17.92 14.39
N LEU A 97 9.88 -16.76 14.38
CA LEU A 97 9.19 -16.19 13.22
C LEU A 97 9.98 -15.05 12.55
N LYS A 98 11.29 -14.91 12.83
CA LYS A 98 12.15 -13.82 12.36
C LYS A 98 12.10 -13.61 10.85
N GLU A 99 12.00 -14.68 10.07
CA GLU A 99 11.93 -14.64 8.61
C GLU A 99 10.69 -13.88 8.08
N LYS A 100 9.65 -13.73 8.93
CA LYS A 100 8.40 -13.05 8.56
C LYS A 100 8.38 -11.57 8.92
N TRP A 101 9.33 -11.08 9.71
CA TRP A 101 9.27 -9.70 10.23
C TRP A 101 10.60 -8.96 10.27
N ALA A 102 11.74 -9.64 10.52
CA ALA A 102 13.03 -8.96 10.62
C ALA A 102 13.49 -8.48 9.24
N TRP A 103 13.99 -7.25 9.20
CA TRP A 103 14.38 -6.62 7.94
C TRP A 103 15.42 -7.42 7.17
N ALA A 104 16.39 -8.01 7.85
CA ALA A 104 17.43 -8.85 7.25
C ALA A 104 16.86 -9.95 6.32
N TYR A 105 15.69 -10.49 6.63
CA TYR A 105 15.02 -11.52 5.84
C TYR A 105 14.01 -10.95 4.86
N VAL A 106 13.16 -10.02 5.33
CA VAL A 106 12.03 -9.48 4.54
C VAL A 106 12.50 -8.61 3.38
N ARG A 107 13.68 -7.99 3.46
CA ARG A 107 14.27 -7.16 2.39
C ARG A 107 14.55 -7.88 1.07
N LYS A 108 14.46 -9.21 1.07
CA LYS A 108 14.60 -10.03 -0.14
C LYS A 108 13.27 -10.21 -0.89
N THR A 109 12.16 -9.71 -0.32
CA THR A 109 10.81 -9.96 -0.82
C THR A 109 10.15 -8.65 -1.24
N PHE A 110 9.32 -8.72 -2.28
CA PHE A 110 8.54 -7.56 -2.72
C PHE A 110 7.41 -7.27 -1.73
N ILE A 111 7.50 -6.18 -1.02
CA ILE A 111 6.53 -5.71 -0.03
C ILE A 111 5.92 -4.34 -0.37
N ALA A 112 6.31 -3.73 -1.49
CA ALA A 112 5.87 -2.39 -1.90
C ALA A 112 6.06 -1.32 -0.80
N GLY A 113 7.13 -1.43 -0.01
CA GLY A 113 7.40 -0.55 1.14
C GLY A 113 6.50 -0.77 2.36
N MET A 114 5.57 -1.70 2.31
CA MET A 114 4.64 -1.97 3.41
C MET A 114 5.28 -2.87 4.47
N ARG A 115 5.28 -2.41 5.73
CA ARG A 115 5.75 -3.15 6.90
C ARG A 115 4.66 -3.32 7.96
N SER A 116 3.47 -2.74 7.73
CA SER A 116 2.36 -2.77 8.68
C SER A 116 1.01 -2.86 7.99
N THR A 117 0.00 -3.31 8.73
CA THR A 117 -1.41 -3.36 8.31
C THR A 117 -2.12 -2.02 8.51
N GLN A 118 -1.40 -0.91 8.56
CA GLN A 118 -1.96 0.42 8.86
C GLN A 118 -3.10 0.82 7.93
N LEU A 119 -3.06 0.45 6.65
CA LEU A 119 -4.14 0.74 5.70
C LEU A 119 -5.42 -0.01 6.07
N SER A 120 -5.31 -1.29 6.45
CA SER A 120 -6.44 -2.09 6.92
C SER A 120 -6.99 -1.58 8.24
N GLU A 121 -6.10 -1.19 9.18
CA GLU A 121 -6.49 -0.60 10.46
C GLU A 121 -7.24 0.73 10.27
N SER A 122 -6.79 1.57 9.34
CA SER A 122 -7.47 2.83 8.98
C SER A 122 -8.87 2.56 8.41
N PHE A 123 -9.01 1.58 7.51
CA PHE A 123 -10.31 1.19 6.97
C PHE A 123 -11.24 0.64 8.06
N ASN A 124 -10.73 -0.21 8.96
CA ASN A 124 -11.48 -0.73 10.09
C ASN A 124 -11.94 0.39 11.05
N ALA A 125 -11.10 1.42 11.26
CA ALA A 125 -11.46 2.58 12.06
C ALA A 125 -12.58 3.40 11.39
N ASP A 126 -12.51 3.62 10.08
CA ASP A 126 -13.56 4.28 9.32
C ASP A 126 -14.89 3.50 9.40
N LEU A 127 -14.82 2.17 9.25
CA LEU A 127 -16.01 1.31 9.41
C LEU A 127 -16.63 1.43 10.81
N LYS A 128 -15.82 1.39 11.87
CA LYS A 128 -16.29 1.54 13.26
C LYS A 128 -17.00 2.86 13.51
N ASN A 129 -16.58 3.94 12.85
CA ASN A 129 -17.25 5.24 12.98
C ASN A 129 -18.67 5.25 12.36
N HIS A 130 -18.91 4.40 11.37
CA HIS A 130 -20.18 4.33 10.63
C HIS A 130 -21.07 3.15 11.05
N LEU A 131 -20.49 2.10 11.63
CA LEU A 131 -21.18 0.88 12.04
C LEU A 131 -21.34 0.86 13.56
N LYS A 132 -22.51 1.25 14.03
CA LYS A 132 -22.88 1.18 15.46
C LYS A 132 -23.35 -0.23 15.82
N SER A 133 -23.28 -0.59 17.09
CA SER A 133 -23.63 -1.93 17.59
C SER A 133 -25.14 -2.20 17.62
N ASP A 134 -25.96 -1.19 17.45
CA ASP A 134 -27.43 -1.22 17.48
C ASP A 134 -28.08 -1.36 16.09
N LEU A 135 -27.31 -1.44 15.04
CA LEU A 135 -27.80 -1.59 13.67
C LEU A 135 -28.35 -2.98 13.42
N ASN A 136 -29.51 -3.08 12.77
CA ASN A 136 -29.95 -4.35 12.21
C ASN A 136 -29.12 -4.71 10.96
N LEU A 137 -29.23 -5.96 10.50
CA LEU A 137 -28.44 -6.48 9.36
C LEU A 137 -28.58 -5.64 8.08
N VAL A 138 -29.78 -5.20 7.76
CA VAL A 138 -30.05 -4.38 6.56
C VAL A 138 -29.36 -3.03 6.67
N GLN A 139 -29.49 -2.38 7.82
CA GLN A 139 -28.83 -1.10 8.11
C GLN A 139 -27.29 -1.27 8.09
N PHE A 140 -26.79 -2.36 8.69
CA PHE A 140 -25.37 -2.68 8.67
C PHE A 140 -24.84 -2.76 7.24
N PHE A 141 -25.44 -3.58 6.38
CA PHE A 141 -24.99 -3.71 5.00
C PHE A 141 -25.18 -2.44 4.17
N THR A 142 -26.22 -1.64 4.45
CA THR A 142 -26.43 -0.34 3.81
C THR A 142 -25.29 0.63 4.15
N HIS A 143 -24.94 0.74 5.43
CA HIS A 143 -23.82 1.60 5.86
C HIS A 143 -22.47 1.07 5.38
N PHE A 144 -22.25 -0.23 5.44
CA PHE A 144 -21.05 -0.87 4.90
C PHE A 144 -20.87 -0.57 3.41
N LYS A 145 -21.93 -0.77 2.60
CA LYS A 145 -21.93 -0.46 1.17
C LYS A 145 -21.62 1.01 0.90
N ARG A 146 -22.17 1.93 1.72
CA ARG A 146 -21.88 3.37 1.61
C ARG A 146 -20.40 3.67 1.81
N VAL A 147 -19.78 3.14 2.87
CA VAL A 147 -18.36 3.34 3.16
C VAL A 147 -17.48 2.76 2.04
N VAL A 148 -17.78 1.54 1.59
CA VAL A 148 -17.05 0.90 0.49
C VAL A 148 -17.18 1.69 -0.81
N ASN A 149 -18.39 2.16 -1.14
CA ASN A 149 -18.59 2.97 -2.35
C ASN A 149 -17.88 4.33 -2.25
N GLY A 150 -17.88 4.97 -1.07
CA GLY A 150 -17.09 6.18 -0.83
C GLY A 150 -15.60 5.95 -1.11
N LYS A 151 -15.01 4.85 -0.63
CA LYS A 151 -13.61 4.51 -0.92
C LYS A 151 -13.37 4.23 -2.41
N ARG A 152 -14.30 3.54 -3.08
CA ARG A 152 -14.22 3.29 -4.53
C ARG A 152 -14.28 4.57 -5.34
N ASN A 153 -15.14 5.52 -4.95
CA ASN A 153 -15.22 6.83 -5.60
C ASN A 153 -13.91 7.61 -5.44
N ASN A 154 -13.36 7.68 -4.22
CA ASN A 154 -12.08 8.34 -3.96
C ASN A 154 -10.94 7.69 -4.76
N GLU A 155 -10.97 6.35 -4.90
CA GLU A 155 -9.99 5.62 -5.72
C GLU A 155 -10.14 5.95 -7.20
N SER A 156 -11.38 6.05 -7.70
CA SER A 156 -11.64 6.42 -9.09
C SER A 156 -11.23 7.86 -9.39
N GLU A 157 -11.45 8.77 -8.46
CA GLU A 157 -11.03 10.17 -8.55
C GLU A 157 -9.50 10.29 -8.55
N ALA A 158 -8.83 9.58 -7.64
CA ALA A 158 -7.36 9.54 -7.60
C ALA A 158 -6.76 8.92 -8.89
N ASP A 159 -7.39 7.90 -9.46
CA ASP A 159 -6.98 7.30 -10.74
C ASP A 159 -7.16 8.29 -11.89
N PHE A 160 -8.29 9.02 -11.92
CA PHE A 160 -8.52 10.07 -12.90
C PHE A 160 -7.47 11.19 -12.78
N GLU A 161 -7.23 11.70 -11.58
CA GLU A 161 -6.20 12.71 -11.34
C GLU A 161 -4.82 12.24 -11.76
N SER A 162 -4.48 11.01 -11.43
CA SER A 162 -3.22 10.39 -11.82
C SER A 162 -2.99 10.35 -13.33
N ARG A 163 -4.06 10.18 -14.13
CA ARG A 163 -3.97 10.13 -15.60
C ARG A 163 -3.93 11.52 -16.26
N HIS A 164 -4.57 12.51 -15.65
CA HIS A 164 -4.75 13.83 -16.27
C HIS A 164 -3.79 14.88 -15.74
N LYS A 165 -3.27 14.73 -14.52
CA LYS A 165 -2.31 15.66 -13.95
C LYS A 165 -0.89 15.13 -14.09
N LEU A 166 -0.05 15.88 -14.83
CA LEU A 166 1.38 15.58 -14.86
C LEU A 166 2.01 16.06 -13.53
N PRO A 167 2.91 15.27 -12.96
CA PRO A 167 3.58 15.66 -11.73
C PRO A 167 4.54 16.82 -11.98
N ARG A 168 4.79 17.62 -10.93
CA ARG A 168 5.73 18.72 -10.99
C ARG A 168 7.17 18.20 -11.03
N LEU A 169 7.83 18.40 -12.15
CA LEU A 169 9.24 18.08 -12.31
C LEU A 169 10.10 19.15 -11.64
N LYS A 170 10.95 18.78 -10.68
CA LYS A 170 11.95 19.68 -10.09
C LYS A 170 13.06 19.99 -11.09
N MET A 171 13.44 19.02 -11.94
CA MET A 171 14.41 19.20 -13.00
C MET A 171 13.79 18.89 -14.38
N LYS A 172 13.32 19.93 -15.04
CA LYS A 172 12.56 19.85 -16.30
C LYS A 172 13.33 19.26 -17.48
N LYS A 173 14.68 19.31 -17.47
CA LYS A 173 15.55 18.82 -18.56
C LYS A 173 16.09 17.41 -18.32
N ALA A 174 15.87 16.82 -17.16
CA ALA A 174 16.34 15.48 -16.84
C ALA A 174 15.47 14.43 -17.55
N ARG A 175 16.02 13.80 -18.61
CA ARG A 175 15.28 12.85 -19.46
C ARG A 175 14.62 11.73 -18.67
N MET A 176 15.35 11.17 -17.69
CA MET A 176 14.84 10.09 -16.83
C MET A 176 13.67 10.54 -15.96
N LEU A 177 13.69 11.77 -15.41
CA LEU A 177 12.56 12.32 -14.67
C LEU A 177 11.36 12.64 -15.57
N VAL A 178 11.59 13.13 -16.79
CA VAL A 178 10.52 13.34 -17.76
C VAL A 178 9.84 12.01 -18.10
N GLN A 179 10.63 10.96 -18.36
CA GLN A 179 10.11 9.61 -18.60
C GLN A 179 9.31 9.10 -17.38
N ALA A 180 9.89 9.19 -16.18
CA ALA A 180 9.24 8.77 -14.94
C ALA A 180 7.92 9.51 -14.70
N GLY A 181 7.90 10.82 -14.92
CA GLY A 181 6.70 11.66 -14.78
C GLY A 181 5.57 11.31 -15.74
N ASN A 182 5.90 10.80 -16.94
CA ASN A 182 4.92 10.34 -17.92
C ASN A 182 4.40 8.92 -17.60
N VAL A 183 5.24 8.08 -16.98
CA VAL A 183 4.95 6.65 -16.80
C VAL A 183 4.35 6.35 -15.43
N TYR A 184 4.94 6.87 -14.36
CA TYR A 184 4.55 6.51 -13.00
C TYR A 184 3.32 7.27 -12.51
N THR A 185 2.57 6.65 -11.58
CA THR A 185 1.56 7.36 -10.79
C THR A 185 2.21 8.49 -9.98
N PRO A 186 1.48 9.56 -9.61
CA PRO A 186 2.06 10.72 -8.92
C PRO A 186 2.83 10.34 -7.65
N LYS A 187 2.32 9.39 -6.87
CA LYS A 187 2.97 8.96 -5.62
C LYS A 187 4.30 8.26 -5.88
N ILE A 188 4.33 7.35 -6.84
CA ILE A 188 5.56 6.63 -7.21
C ILE A 188 6.57 7.57 -7.88
N PHE A 189 6.07 8.54 -8.65
CA PHE A 189 6.94 9.57 -9.22
C PHE A 189 7.61 10.42 -8.15
N GLU A 190 6.87 10.83 -7.09
CA GLU A 190 7.47 11.57 -5.96
C GLU A 190 8.61 10.78 -5.31
N GLU A 191 8.39 9.50 -5.02
CA GLU A 191 9.40 8.61 -4.43
C GLU A 191 10.60 8.42 -5.37
N PHE A 192 10.36 8.25 -6.67
CA PHE A 192 11.43 8.14 -7.68
C PHE A 192 12.20 9.46 -7.82
N GLN A 193 11.52 10.60 -7.78
CA GLN A 193 12.16 11.92 -7.87
C GLN A 193 13.04 12.20 -6.64
N GLU A 194 12.66 11.75 -5.43
CA GLU A 194 13.50 11.83 -4.24
C GLU A 194 14.79 11.03 -4.44
N GLU A 195 14.73 9.80 -4.92
CA GLU A 195 15.90 8.98 -5.24
C GLU A 195 16.77 9.62 -6.33
N TYR A 196 16.12 10.24 -7.34
CA TYR A 196 16.83 10.92 -8.42
C TYR A 196 17.54 12.20 -7.94
N GLU A 197 17.01 12.88 -6.93
CA GLU A 197 17.69 14.02 -6.31
C GLU A 197 18.89 13.57 -5.47
N GLU A 198 18.70 12.51 -4.69
CA GLU A 198 19.75 11.97 -3.83
C GLU A 198 20.95 11.42 -4.65
N TYR A 199 20.73 10.84 -5.84
CA TYR A 199 21.85 10.27 -6.62
C TYR A 199 22.85 11.34 -7.08
N GLN A 200 22.44 12.59 -7.17
CA GLN A 200 23.36 13.68 -7.59
C GLN A 200 24.42 13.96 -6.55
N ASP A 201 24.09 13.76 -5.28
CA ASP A 201 25.01 13.93 -4.16
C ASP A 201 25.74 12.62 -3.80
N THR A 202 25.71 11.62 -4.70
CA THR A 202 26.45 10.37 -4.50
C THR A 202 27.78 10.37 -5.22
N CYS A 203 28.80 9.77 -4.57
CA CYS A 203 30.09 9.46 -5.16
C CYS A 203 30.11 8.03 -5.67
N ILE A 204 30.83 7.78 -6.77
CA ILE A 204 30.98 6.45 -7.36
C ILE A 204 32.47 6.11 -7.52
N LYS A 205 32.82 4.86 -7.19
CA LYS A 205 34.15 4.28 -7.43
C LYS A 205 33.95 2.98 -8.21
N ASP A 206 34.56 2.92 -9.36
CA ASP A 206 34.57 1.71 -10.20
C ASP A 206 35.64 0.72 -9.67
N LEU A 207 35.23 -0.50 -9.37
CA LEU A 207 36.09 -1.58 -8.89
C LEU A 207 36.52 -2.54 -10.02
N LYS A 208 36.11 -2.29 -11.28
CA LYS A 208 36.26 -3.16 -12.47
C LYS A 208 35.16 -4.25 -12.56
N GLU A 209 35.08 -4.87 -13.71
CA GLU A 209 34.16 -5.99 -14.02
C GLU A 209 32.66 -5.69 -13.78
N GLY A 210 32.27 -4.41 -13.89
CA GLY A 210 30.88 -4.00 -13.67
C GLY A 210 30.47 -3.93 -12.19
N LEU A 211 31.45 -3.90 -11.27
CA LEU A 211 31.23 -3.72 -9.85
C LEU A 211 31.56 -2.28 -9.45
N TYR A 212 30.63 -1.63 -8.77
CA TYR A 212 30.75 -0.24 -8.35
C TYR A 212 30.50 -0.11 -6.85
N VAL A 213 31.25 0.78 -6.19
CA VAL A 213 30.94 1.25 -4.84
C VAL A 213 30.34 2.64 -4.94
N VAL A 214 29.17 2.81 -4.36
CA VAL A 214 28.45 4.08 -4.33
C VAL A 214 28.24 4.52 -2.88
N THR A 215 28.59 5.77 -2.59
CA THR A 215 28.50 6.35 -1.25
C THR A 215 27.76 7.68 -1.32
N ASN A 216 26.79 7.91 -0.44
CA ASN A 216 26.15 9.20 -0.31
C ASN A 216 27.08 10.15 0.47
N TYR A 217 27.14 11.41 0.08
CA TYR A 217 28.02 12.40 0.70
C TYR A 217 27.83 12.53 2.22
N ASP A 218 26.59 12.46 2.68
CA ASP A 218 26.23 12.56 4.11
C ASP A 218 26.13 11.21 4.83
N ASN A 219 26.36 10.09 4.13
CA ASN A 219 26.18 8.74 4.66
C ASN A 219 27.46 7.94 4.51
N THR A 220 27.98 7.46 5.62
CA THR A 220 29.24 6.68 5.65
C THR A 220 29.09 5.26 5.12
N LYS A 221 27.85 4.80 4.84
CA LYS A 221 27.59 3.43 4.39
C LYS A 221 27.86 3.33 2.89
N GLU A 222 28.87 2.57 2.53
CA GLU A 222 29.15 2.18 1.17
C GLU A 222 28.13 1.16 0.68
N ARG A 223 27.72 1.26 -0.58
CA ARG A 223 26.82 0.33 -1.26
C ARG A 223 27.49 -0.30 -2.46
N ILE A 224 27.33 -1.60 -2.56
CA ILE A 224 27.85 -2.36 -3.70
C ILE A 224 26.75 -2.45 -4.74
N VAL A 225 27.04 -2.00 -5.96
CA VAL A 225 26.14 -2.05 -7.10
C VAL A 225 26.81 -2.79 -8.25
N MET A 226 26.16 -3.85 -8.70
CA MET A 226 26.55 -4.54 -9.94
C MET A 226 25.86 -3.86 -11.12
N GLY A 227 26.62 -3.54 -12.19
CA GLY A 227 26.10 -2.94 -13.40
C GLY A 227 26.55 -3.71 -14.64
N ASN A 228 25.61 -3.99 -15.56
CA ASN A 228 25.90 -4.56 -16.88
C ASN A 228 25.39 -3.60 -17.96
N PRO A 229 26.30 -2.87 -18.65
CA PRO A 229 25.92 -1.92 -19.70
C PRO A 229 25.23 -2.58 -20.89
N MET A 230 25.61 -3.81 -21.26
CA MET A 230 25.03 -4.51 -22.43
C MET A 230 23.57 -4.85 -22.22
N ASP A 231 23.21 -5.34 -21.04
CA ASP A 231 21.84 -5.68 -20.66
C ASP A 231 21.08 -4.51 -20.04
N GLN A 232 21.74 -3.38 -19.81
CA GLN A 232 21.22 -2.23 -19.07
C GLN A 232 20.69 -2.63 -17.68
N LYS A 233 21.35 -3.57 -17.01
CA LYS A 233 20.95 -4.07 -15.71
C LYS A 233 21.83 -3.50 -14.60
N VAL A 234 21.19 -3.21 -13.46
CA VAL A 234 21.86 -2.80 -12.21
C VAL A 234 21.22 -3.54 -11.05
N ALA A 235 22.03 -3.98 -10.11
CA ALA A 235 21.57 -4.61 -8.86
C ALA A 235 22.33 -3.99 -7.68
N CYS A 236 21.61 -3.38 -6.75
CA CYS A 236 22.16 -2.74 -5.56
C CYS A 236 21.94 -3.61 -4.33
N ASP A 237 22.94 -3.71 -3.45
CA ASP A 237 22.84 -4.42 -2.18
C ASP A 237 21.78 -3.83 -1.23
N CYS A 238 21.35 -2.58 -1.41
CA CYS A 238 20.26 -1.99 -0.64
C CYS A 238 18.89 -2.64 -0.93
N ARG A 239 18.75 -3.37 -2.06
CA ARG A 239 17.54 -4.12 -2.48
C ARG A 239 16.27 -3.30 -2.56
N LYS A 240 16.37 -1.98 -2.82
CA LYS A 240 15.18 -1.13 -2.92
C LYS A 240 14.28 -1.53 -4.07
N PHE A 241 14.86 -1.91 -5.22
CA PHE A 241 14.05 -2.36 -6.35
C PHE A 241 13.29 -3.65 -6.04
N GLU A 242 13.94 -4.62 -5.41
CA GLU A 242 13.35 -5.90 -5.04
C GLU A 242 12.21 -5.73 -4.03
N THR A 243 12.36 -4.80 -3.09
CA THR A 243 11.36 -4.58 -2.01
C THR A 243 10.26 -3.60 -2.39
N HIS A 244 10.57 -2.54 -3.14
CA HIS A 244 9.64 -1.44 -3.45
C HIS A 244 9.25 -1.40 -4.92
N GLY A 245 10.11 -1.92 -5.82
CA GLY A 245 9.90 -1.88 -7.26
C GLY A 245 10.26 -0.55 -7.91
N ILE A 246 11.10 0.26 -7.27
CA ILE A 246 11.70 1.48 -7.81
C ILE A 246 13.21 1.45 -7.60
N LEU A 247 13.97 2.01 -8.56
CA LEU A 247 15.42 2.10 -8.47
C LEU A 247 15.83 3.07 -7.34
N CYS A 248 16.86 2.70 -6.60
CA CYS A 248 17.46 3.56 -5.58
C CYS A 248 18.48 4.53 -6.20
N ASN A 249 18.84 5.58 -5.47
CA ASN A 249 19.85 6.57 -5.82
C ASN A 249 21.20 5.92 -6.23
N HIS A 250 21.62 4.85 -5.55
CA HIS A 250 22.86 4.12 -5.87
C HIS A 250 22.79 3.45 -7.25
N ALA A 251 21.67 2.78 -7.56
CA ALA A 251 21.46 2.16 -8.87
C ALA A 251 21.36 3.22 -9.98
N LEU A 252 20.71 4.36 -9.72
CA LEU A 252 20.61 5.49 -10.64
C LEU A 252 21.99 6.08 -10.94
N LYS A 253 22.90 6.15 -9.94
CA LYS A 253 24.27 6.62 -10.12
C LYS A 253 25.05 5.72 -11.07
N VAL A 254 24.90 4.41 -10.95
CA VAL A 254 25.58 3.45 -11.82
C VAL A 254 25.00 3.48 -13.24
N LEU A 255 23.67 3.61 -13.39
CA LEU A 255 23.06 3.82 -14.72
C LEU A 255 23.61 5.07 -15.40
N ASP A 256 23.75 6.16 -14.64
CA ASP A 256 24.35 7.39 -15.16
C ASP A 256 25.81 7.21 -15.59
N ALA A 257 26.61 6.52 -14.79
CA ALA A 257 28.01 6.17 -15.10
C ALA A 257 28.12 5.27 -16.35
N MET A 258 27.17 4.36 -16.56
CA MET A 258 27.04 3.55 -17.77
C MET A 258 26.46 4.33 -18.96
N ASN A 259 26.25 5.64 -18.84
CA ASN A 259 25.63 6.51 -19.85
C ASN A 259 24.19 6.12 -20.26
N ILE A 260 23.44 5.46 -19.37
CA ILE A 260 22.03 5.11 -19.55
C ILE A 260 21.17 6.26 -18.99
N LYS A 261 20.53 7.02 -19.87
CA LYS A 261 19.81 8.27 -19.51
C LYS A 261 18.28 8.11 -19.45
N LEU A 262 17.79 6.88 -19.60
CA LEU A 262 16.39 6.52 -19.46
C LEU A 262 16.27 5.33 -18.50
N ILE A 263 15.13 5.19 -17.85
CA ILE A 263 14.84 4.01 -17.03
C ILE A 263 14.65 2.82 -17.97
N PRO A 264 15.49 1.76 -17.86
CA PRO A 264 15.31 0.57 -18.66
C PRO A 264 13.95 -0.08 -18.38
N GLN A 265 13.30 -0.59 -19.45
CA GLN A 265 11.93 -1.06 -19.42
C GLN A 265 11.65 -2.12 -18.35
N HIS A 266 12.60 -3.00 -18.07
CA HIS A 266 12.44 -4.05 -17.06
C HIS A 266 12.40 -3.53 -15.61
N TYR A 267 12.77 -2.26 -15.34
CA TYR A 267 12.60 -1.59 -14.04
C TYR A 267 11.28 -0.83 -13.93
N ILE A 268 10.50 -0.75 -15.00
CA ILE A 268 9.18 -0.12 -14.99
C ILE A 268 8.14 -1.19 -14.71
N LEU A 269 7.78 -1.36 -13.43
CA LEU A 269 6.75 -2.31 -13.06
C LEU A 269 5.38 -1.77 -13.44
N LYS A 270 4.59 -2.53 -14.22
CA LYS A 270 3.24 -2.16 -14.65
C LYS A 270 2.36 -1.67 -13.49
N ARG A 271 2.46 -2.29 -12.33
CA ARG A 271 1.70 -1.91 -11.12
C ARG A 271 1.91 -0.49 -10.64
N TRP A 272 3.04 0.12 -10.98
CA TRP A 272 3.41 1.49 -10.60
C TRP A 272 3.08 2.52 -11.67
N THR A 273 2.67 2.08 -12.85
CA THR A 273 2.35 2.96 -13.96
C THR A 273 0.92 3.49 -13.87
N ARG A 274 0.68 4.60 -14.56
CA ARG A 274 -0.66 5.19 -14.73
C ARG A 274 -1.62 4.22 -15.42
N ASP A 275 -1.09 3.30 -16.22
CA ASP A 275 -1.83 2.29 -16.97
C ASP A 275 -1.94 0.95 -16.25
N ALA A 276 -1.64 0.89 -14.95
CA ALA A 276 -1.63 -0.35 -14.17
C ALA A 276 -2.96 -1.13 -14.27
N ARG A 277 -4.08 -0.41 -14.44
CA ARG A 277 -5.44 -0.98 -14.55
C ARG A 277 -5.91 -1.20 -15.97
N LEU A 278 -5.19 -0.71 -16.97
CA LEU A 278 -5.50 -1.00 -18.36
C LEU A 278 -5.08 -2.44 -18.64
N GLY A 279 -6.03 -3.31 -18.93
CA GLY A 279 -5.77 -4.70 -19.32
C GLY A 279 -4.79 -4.77 -20.50
N SER A 280 -3.88 -5.75 -20.50
CA SER A 280 -3.11 -6.06 -21.71
C SER A 280 -4.08 -6.55 -22.78
N ASN A 281 -4.01 -5.99 -23.97
CA ASN A 281 -4.88 -6.35 -25.11
C ASN A 281 -4.74 -7.82 -25.56
N GLN A 282 -3.97 -8.66 -24.89
CA GLN A 282 -3.76 -10.06 -25.24
C GLN A 282 -4.60 -11.07 -24.44
N ASP A 283 -5.14 -10.69 -23.26
CA ASP A 283 -5.91 -11.61 -22.40
C ASP A 283 -7.44 -11.52 -22.59
N TRP A 284 -7.93 -10.73 -23.53
CA TRP A 284 -9.34 -10.41 -23.66
C TRP A 284 -10.23 -11.52 -24.27
N LYS A 285 -9.66 -12.63 -24.74
CA LYS A 285 -10.43 -13.70 -25.39
C LYS A 285 -11.18 -14.67 -24.46
N VAL A 286 -11.01 -14.63 -23.13
CA VAL A 286 -11.56 -15.66 -22.23
C VAL A 286 -12.50 -15.14 -21.12
N LYS A 287 -12.63 -13.82 -20.87
CA LYS A 287 -13.53 -13.27 -19.83
C LYS A 287 -14.43 -12.15 -20.36
N HIS A 288 -15.26 -12.47 -21.34
CA HIS A 288 -15.96 -11.48 -22.15
C HIS A 288 -17.15 -10.74 -21.52
N VAL A 289 -17.68 -11.10 -20.36
CA VAL A 289 -18.91 -10.45 -19.84
C VAL A 289 -18.66 -9.45 -18.72
N GLU A 290 -17.76 -9.70 -17.77
CA GLU A 290 -17.47 -8.76 -16.67
C GLU A 290 -16.46 -7.65 -17.03
N LEU A 291 -15.55 -7.93 -17.96
CA LEU A 291 -14.55 -6.95 -18.42
C LEU A 291 -15.19 -5.86 -19.30
N ASP A 292 -16.23 -6.22 -20.05
CA ASP A 292 -16.92 -5.30 -20.95
C ASP A 292 -17.68 -4.20 -20.16
N ILE A 293 -18.32 -4.54 -19.06
CA ILE A 293 -19.05 -3.59 -18.18
C ILE A 293 -18.10 -2.55 -17.57
N LYS A 294 -16.93 -2.98 -17.08
CA LYS A 294 -15.93 -2.04 -16.52
C LYS A 294 -15.27 -1.17 -17.58
N ALA A 295 -14.96 -1.73 -18.75
CA ALA A 295 -14.41 -0.98 -19.87
C ALA A 295 -15.40 0.07 -20.39
N HIS A 296 -16.68 -0.29 -20.51
CA HIS A 296 -17.75 0.64 -20.88
C HIS A 296 -17.99 1.72 -19.81
N PHE A 297 -17.92 1.37 -18.53
CA PHE A 297 -17.99 2.35 -17.44
C PHE A 297 -16.84 3.35 -17.54
N MET A 298 -15.61 2.88 -17.64
CA MET A 298 -14.43 3.73 -17.75
C MET A 298 -14.45 4.60 -19.01
N LYS A 299 -14.91 4.07 -20.13
CA LYS A 299 -15.07 4.85 -21.37
C LYS A 299 -16.06 6.01 -21.17
N ARG A 300 -17.25 5.72 -20.61
CA ARG A 300 -18.27 6.75 -20.29
C ARG A 300 -17.76 7.79 -19.32
N TYR A 301 -17.08 7.34 -18.25
CA TYR A 301 -16.47 8.23 -17.24
C TYR A 301 -15.42 9.16 -17.88
N ASN A 302 -14.49 8.60 -18.64
CA ASN A 302 -13.42 9.37 -19.31
C ASN A 302 -13.96 10.35 -20.37
N GLU A 303 -15.12 10.09 -20.91
CA GLU A 303 -15.78 10.98 -21.88
C GLU A 303 -16.55 12.12 -21.18
N LEU A 304 -17.28 11.82 -20.11
CA LEU A 304 -18.12 12.80 -19.42
C LEU A 304 -17.33 13.73 -18.51
N CYS A 305 -16.37 13.20 -17.76
CA CYS A 305 -15.67 13.96 -16.71
C CYS A 305 -14.95 15.22 -17.25
N PRO A 306 -14.17 15.17 -18.35
CA PRO A 306 -13.55 16.38 -18.91
C PRO A 306 -14.55 17.42 -19.39
N ARG A 307 -15.70 16.98 -19.90
CA ARG A 307 -16.78 17.88 -20.36
C ARG A 307 -17.41 18.60 -19.18
N MET A 308 -17.67 17.87 -18.08
CA MET A 308 -18.22 18.44 -16.85
C MET A 308 -17.25 19.42 -16.19
N ILE A 309 -15.96 19.10 -16.12
CA ILE A 309 -14.93 20.02 -15.59
C ILE A 309 -14.89 21.32 -16.43
N LYS A 310 -14.87 21.17 -17.76
CA LYS A 310 -14.88 22.35 -18.65
C LYS A 310 -16.14 23.21 -18.47
N LEU A 311 -17.29 22.57 -18.31
CA LEU A 311 -18.56 23.25 -18.06
C LEU A 311 -18.55 23.97 -16.70
N THR A 312 -18.07 23.31 -15.66
CA THR A 312 -17.97 23.86 -14.31
C THR A 312 -17.03 25.06 -14.30
N ASN A 313 -15.85 24.98 -14.94
CA ASN A 313 -14.92 26.09 -15.03
C ASN A 313 -15.57 27.32 -15.70
N ARG A 314 -16.26 27.12 -16.82
CA ARG A 314 -16.96 28.23 -17.50
C ARG A 314 -18.10 28.82 -16.66
N ALA A 315 -18.88 27.97 -16.00
CA ALA A 315 -19.97 28.42 -15.13
C ALA A 315 -19.48 29.20 -13.91
N SER A 316 -18.25 28.95 -13.45
CA SER A 316 -17.64 29.68 -12.33
C SER A 316 -17.20 31.09 -12.67
N GLU A 317 -17.20 31.49 -13.94
CA GLU A 317 -16.82 32.82 -14.40
C GLU A 317 -17.86 33.90 -14.04
N SER A 318 -19.15 33.53 -13.86
CA SER A 318 -20.19 34.46 -13.43
C SER A 318 -21.15 33.85 -12.39
N HIS A 319 -21.68 34.68 -11.52
CA HIS A 319 -22.64 34.26 -10.52
C HIS A 319 -23.94 33.68 -11.13
N GLU A 320 -24.41 34.28 -12.21
CA GLU A 320 -25.61 33.80 -12.92
C GLU A 320 -25.41 32.41 -13.51
N SER A 321 -24.28 32.19 -14.17
CA SER A 321 -23.91 30.88 -14.75
C SER A 321 -23.73 29.83 -13.67
N TYR A 322 -23.16 30.18 -12.51
CA TYR A 322 -23.02 29.30 -11.35
C TYR A 322 -24.40 28.89 -10.79
N VAL A 323 -25.31 29.83 -10.58
CA VAL A 323 -26.65 29.54 -10.06
C VAL A 323 -27.42 28.66 -11.04
N PHE A 324 -27.33 28.94 -12.33
CA PHE A 324 -27.95 28.10 -13.36
C PHE A 324 -27.40 26.66 -13.34
N LEU A 325 -26.07 26.49 -13.37
CA LEU A 325 -25.46 25.16 -13.37
C LEU A 325 -25.76 24.39 -12.08
N SER A 326 -25.84 25.08 -10.91
CA SER A 326 -26.19 24.46 -9.65
C SER A 326 -27.61 23.87 -9.69
N LYS A 327 -28.59 24.56 -10.27
CA LYS A 327 -29.96 24.03 -10.47
C LYS A 327 -29.98 22.82 -11.40
N VAL A 328 -29.30 22.90 -12.53
CA VAL A 328 -29.20 21.81 -13.50
C VAL A 328 -28.53 20.58 -12.87
N TYR A 329 -27.51 20.80 -12.02
CA TYR A 329 -26.85 19.71 -11.30
C TYR A 329 -27.80 18.99 -10.34
N GLU A 330 -28.58 19.73 -9.52
CA GLU A 330 -29.55 19.12 -8.59
C GLU A 330 -30.67 18.37 -9.33
N GLU A 331 -31.18 18.91 -10.43
CA GLU A 331 -32.19 18.24 -11.26
C GLU A 331 -31.63 16.98 -11.91
N SER A 332 -30.41 17.06 -12.47
CA SER A 332 -29.75 15.93 -13.10
C SER A 332 -29.46 14.81 -12.10
N ASN A 333 -29.01 15.14 -10.87
CA ASN A 333 -28.79 14.14 -9.84
C ASN A 333 -30.07 13.37 -9.49
N LYS A 334 -31.22 14.05 -9.32
CA LYS A 334 -32.49 13.39 -9.05
C LYS A 334 -32.87 12.41 -10.17
N ILE A 335 -32.74 12.85 -11.42
CA ILE A 335 -33.07 12.02 -12.59
C ILE A 335 -32.14 10.78 -12.65
N ILE A 336 -30.84 10.97 -12.40
CA ILE A 336 -29.87 9.87 -12.41
C ILE A 336 -30.16 8.89 -11.26
N ASP A 337 -30.48 9.39 -10.07
CA ASP A 337 -30.83 8.53 -8.92
C ASP A 337 -32.10 7.73 -9.20
N ASP A 338 -33.12 8.32 -9.82
CA ASP A 338 -34.35 7.63 -10.23
C ASP A 338 -34.08 6.57 -11.30
N MET A 339 -33.23 6.87 -12.28
CA MET A 339 -32.82 5.89 -13.30
C MET A 339 -32.07 4.71 -12.70
N LEU A 340 -31.15 4.96 -11.77
CA LEU A 340 -30.39 3.92 -11.06
C LEU A 340 -31.29 3.08 -10.17
N ALA A 341 -32.24 3.70 -9.46
CA ALA A 341 -33.21 2.98 -8.63
C ALA A 341 -34.06 2.00 -9.48
N LYS A 342 -34.50 2.41 -10.66
CA LYS A 342 -35.26 1.53 -11.58
C LYS A 342 -34.42 0.34 -12.08
N ILE A 343 -33.12 0.53 -12.34
CA ILE A 343 -32.22 -0.54 -12.73
C ILE A 343 -32.07 -1.57 -11.61
N TYR A 344 -31.91 -1.11 -10.35
CA TYR A 344 -31.79 -2.00 -9.18
C TYR A 344 -33.07 -2.83 -8.94
N VAL A 345 -34.26 -2.23 -9.11
CA VAL A 345 -35.53 -2.94 -8.97
C VAL A 345 -35.69 -4.00 -10.07
N ASN A 346 -35.28 -3.71 -11.29
CA ASN A 346 -35.32 -4.68 -12.41
C ASN A 346 -34.31 -5.82 -12.24
N GLU A 347 -33.11 -5.55 -11.69
CA GLU A 347 -32.11 -6.58 -11.37
C GLU A 347 -32.56 -7.49 -10.22
N GLU A 348 -33.21 -6.94 -9.18
CA GLU A 348 -33.79 -7.74 -8.10
C GLU A 348 -34.95 -8.60 -8.59
N SER A 349 -35.82 -8.06 -9.44
CA SER A 349 -36.91 -8.81 -10.06
C SER A 349 -36.37 -9.94 -10.96
N SER A 350 -35.31 -9.69 -11.73
CA SER A 350 -34.67 -10.73 -12.56
C SER A 350 -33.98 -11.81 -11.72
N ARG A 351 -33.36 -11.44 -10.57
CA ARG A 351 -32.78 -12.40 -9.63
C ARG A 351 -33.83 -13.23 -8.92
N MET A 352 -34.98 -12.65 -8.55
CA MET A 352 -36.10 -13.38 -7.96
C MET A 352 -36.70 -14.39 -8.96
N ILE A 353 -36.78 -14.06 -10.25
CA ILE A 353 -37.22 -15.00 -11.29
C ILE A 353 -36.21 -16.14 -11.47
N HIS A 354 -34.89 -15.84 -11.46
CA HIS A 354 -33.86 -16.89 -11.53
C HIS A 354 -33.85 -17.81 -10.31
N VAL A 355 -34.05 -17.26 -9.11
CA VAL A 355 -34.17 -18.05 -7.88
C VAL A 355 -35.44 -18.90 -7.91
N SER A 356 -36.55 -18.39 -8.41
CA SER A 356 -37.81 -19.15 -8.56
C SER A 356 -37.70 -20.28 -9.60
N ILE A 357 -36.90 -20.10 -10.65
CA ILE A 357 -36.63 -21.15 -11.66
C ILE A 357 -35.67 -22.20 -11.13
N SER A 358 -34.67 -21.83 -10.29
CA SER A 358 -33.78 -22.79 -9.65
C SER A 358 -34.47 -23.62 -8.57
N ILE A 359 -35.41 -23.03 -7.81
CA ILE A 359 -36.21 -23.75 -6.81
C ILE A 359 -37.16 -24.76 -7.46
N ALA A 360 -37.68 -24.49 -8.67
CA ALA A 360 -38.54 -25.42 -9.40
C ALA A 360 -37.78 -26.62 -10.00
N ASN A 361 -36.45 -26.56 -10.10
CA ASN A 361 -35.61 -27.67 -10.59
C ASN A 361 -34.96 -28.50 -9.50
N ASP A 362 -35.01 -28.09 -8.22
CA ASP A 362 -34.37 -28.77 -7.07
C ASP A 362 -35.32 -29.58 -6.18
N GLU A 363 -36.52 -29.92 -6.67
CA GLU A 363 -37.42 -30.84 -5.95
C GLU A 363 -37.11 -32.32 -6.12
N ILE A 364 -35.84 -32.73 -6.37
CA ILE A 364 -35.38 -34.09 -6.24
C ILE A 364 -33.99 -34.09 -5.63
N ASP A 365 -33.85 -33.91 -4.35
CA ASP A 365 -32.99 -34.66 -3.45
C ASP A 365 -33.14 -34.19 -2.00
N ASN A 366 -33.89 -35.01 -1.24
CA ASN A 366 -33.99 -34.89 0.21
C ASN A 366 -32.70 -35.41 0.85
N ASN A 367 -31.90 -34.53 1.43
CA ASN A 367 -31.21 -34.78 2.70
C ASN A 367 -30.68 -33.46 3.28
N LEU A 368 -31.52 -32.88 4.14
CA LEU A 368 -31.15 -31.70 4.93
C LEU A 368 -30.89 -32.19 6.35
N ASP A 369 -29.64 -32.19 6.76
CA ASP A 369 -29.31 -32.19 8.18
C ASP A 369 -28.23 -31.15 8.48
N THR A 370 -28.63 -30.26 9.41
CA THR A 370 -27.81 -29.41 10.27
C THR A 370 -27.17 -28.16 9.69
N LEU A 371 -28.00 -27.12 9.52
CA LEU A 371 -27.53 -25.75 9.66
C LEU A 371 -27.36 -25.41 11.15
N GLY A 372 -26.12 -25.42 11.62
CA GLY A 372 -25.78 -24.97 12.96
C GLY A 372 -26.09 -23.49 13.16
N CYS A 373 -26.95 -23.16 14.12
CA CYS A 373 -27.20 -21.82 14.60
C CYS A 373 -25.89 -21.12 14.98
N ALA A 374 -25.62 -20.00 14.33
CA ALA A 374 -24.52 -19.09 14.70
C ALA A 374 -24.75 -18.60 16.15
N LYS A 375 -23.92 -19.04 17.08
CA LYS A 375 -23.91 -18.55 18.47
C LYS A 375 -23.47 -17.09 18.46
N GLY A 376 -24.30 -16.24 19.08
CA GLY A 376 -24.09 -14.80 19.19
C GLY A 376 -22.71 -14.42 19.70
N ILE A 377 -22.14 -13.40 19.11
CA ILE A 377 -20.86 -12.78 19.48
C ILE A 377 -20.96 -12.28 20.93
N LYS A 378 -20.18 -12.85 21.84
CA LYS A 378 -20.06 -12.35 23.21
C LYS A 378 -19.52 -10.93 23.21
N LYS A 379 -20.22 -9.99 23.84
CA LYS A 379 -19.74 -8.64 24.11
C LYS A 379 -18.42 -8.72 24.90
N ARG A 380 -17.33 -8.22 24.34
CA ARG A 380 -16.14 -7.85 25.11
C ARG A 380 -16.36 -6.47 25.70
N ASP A 381 -16.27 -6.33 27.01
CA ASP A 381 -16.26 -5.05 27.70
C ASP A 381 -15.07 -4.21 27.20
N CYS A 382 -15.37 -3.17 26.44
CA CYS A 382 -14.41 -2.20 25.97
C CYS A 382 -14.32 -1.02 26.94
N SER A 383 -13.70 -1.22 28.10
CA SER A 383 -13.12 -0.12 28.91
C SER A 383 -11.66 0.10 28.49
N HIS A 384 -11.44 0.61 27.29
CA HIS A 384 -10.12 1.11 26.92
C HIS A 384 -10.23 2.52 26.39
N GLN A 385 -9.74 3.45 27.23
CA GLN A 385 -9.43 4.83 26.88
C GLN A 385 -8.61 4.86 25.57
N ASN A 386 -8.94 5.80 24.68
CA ASN A 386 -8.21 6.11 23.44
C ASN A 386 -6.75 6.48 23.75
N LYS A 387 -5.88 5.51 23.95
CA LYS A 387 -4.44 5.72 23.99
C LYS A 387 -3.96 5.93 22.55
N LYS A 388 -3.52 7.15 22.24
CA LYS A 388 -2.85 7.45 20.97
C LYS A 388 -1.72 6.44 20.75
N ARG A 389 -1.69 5.84 19.56
CA ARG A 389 -0.64 4.91 19.12
C ARG A 389 0.75 5.42 19.51
N PRO A 390 1.60 4.64 20.21
CA PRO A 390 2.99 4.99 20.41
C PRO A 390 3.69 5.09 19.05
N LYS A 391 4.36 6.21 18.79
CA LYS A 391 5.10 6.41 17.55
C LYS A 391 6.37 5.59 17.57
N SER A 392 6.69 4.91 16.47
CA SER A 392 7.94 4.21 16.30
C SER A 392 9.13 5.19 16.36
N TRP A 393 10.31 4.68 16.65
CA TRP A 393 11.54 5.48 16.66
C TRP A 393 11.79 6.15 15.30
N VAL A 394 11.53 5.46 14.20
CA VAL A 394 11.63 5.99 12.82
C VAL A 394 10.67 7.17 12.62
N GLU A 395 9.42 7.07 13.09
CA GLU A 395 8.47 8.19 13.06
C GLU A 395 8.89 9.37 13.95
N LYS A 396 9.57 9.08 15.06
CA LYS A 396 10.15 10.12 15.93
C LYS A 396 11.36 10.79 15.27
N LEU A 397 12.22 10.01 14.59
CA LEU A 397 13.35 10.54 13.81
C LEU A 397 12.87 11.37 12.61
N ALA A 398 11.91 10.89 11.85
CA ALA A 398 11.32 11.63 10.74
C ALA A 398 10.73 12.97 11.20
N ARG A 399 10.07 13.01 12.38
CA ARG A 399 9.61 14.27 12.99
C ARG A 399 10.75 15.16 13.46
N LYS A 400 11.84 14.62 14.00
CA LYS A 400 13.02 15.41 14.36
C LYS A 400 13.66 16.03 13.11
N ARG A 401 13.82 15.25 12.02
CA ARG A 401 14.32 15.74 10.73
C ARG A 401 13.42 16.84 10.15
N ASN A 402 12.10 16.65 10.15
CA ASN A 402 11.16 17.68 9.68
C ASN A 402 11.18 18.96 10.55
N ARG A 403 11.31 18.85 11.87
CA ARG A 403 11.48 20.01 12.75
C ARG A 403 12.80 20.76 12.52
N TYR A 404 13.88 20.02 12.25
CA TYR A 404 15.18 20.60 11.89
C TYR A 404 15.13 21.33 10.55
N SER A 405 14.50 20.73 9.55
CA SER A 405 14.28 21.33 8.23
C SER A 405 13.42 22.59 8.29
N GLN A 406 12.35 22.58 9.09
CA GLN A 406 11.51 23.76 9.32
C GLN A 406 12.25 24.87 10.07
N LYS A 407 13.06 24.55 11.10
CA LYS A 407 13.90 25.54 11.79
C LYS A 407 14.98 26.12 10.89
N LYS A 408 15.56 25.33 9.97
CA LYS A 408 16.54 25.80 8.98
C LYS A 408 15.90 26.72 7.93
N LYS A 409 14.66 26.42 7.52
CA LYS A 409 13.88 27.29 6.61
C LYS A 409 13.46 28.61 7.26
N ASN A 410 13.11 28.62 8.54
CA ASN A 410 12.76 29.84 9.27
C ASN A 410 13.98 30.74 9.60
N ARG A 411 15.17 30.14 9.79
CA ARG A 411 16.43 30.89 9.96
C ARG A 411 16.98 31.51 8.65
N LYS A 412 16.50 31.08 7.48
CA LYS A 412 16.85 31.68 6.18
C LYS A 412 15.87 32.77 5.73
N LYS A 413 14.85 33.08 6.54
CA LYS A 413 13.86 34.14 6.26
C LYS A 413 14.02 35.36 7.19
N ILE A 414 15.02 35.40 8.05
CA ILE A 414 15.54 36.53 8.81
C ILE A 414 16.95 36.83 8.26
#